data_6541f6b2e2a592ee08359927ecf95c35
#
_entry.id   6541f6b2e2a592ee08359927ecf95c35
#
_cell.length_a   1.000
_cell.length_b   1.000
_cell.length_c   1.000
_cell.angle_alpha   90.00
_cell.angle_beta   90.00
_cell.angle_gamma   90.00
#
_symmetry.space_group_name_H-M   'P 1'
#
loop_
_entity.id
_entity.type
_entity.pdbx_description
1 polymer ?
#
loop_
_entity_poly.entity_id
_entity_poly.type
_entity_poly.pdbx_seq_one_letter_code
_entity_poly.pdbx_strand_id
1 'polypeptide(L)'
;MSTNLQIGIVGLPNVGKSTLFNAITKAGAEAANFPFCTIEPNVGVVEVPDHRIYDLAGIFNPKKTTPAFTRFVDIAGLVAGASKGEGLGNQFLSHIRETDAIAHVVRCFDDENITHIEGGINPVRDMGIINTELCLADLESVDKKRVKTAKLAQAGIKEAKAVLPIYERVFQVLQEGIPARTLDLAEDELAVLKELNLITLKPVLYVLNTAEDDIANPIDNPYVQAAAAQAEKENAKWVPVSAEIEQEVSELEEGEAKAFLADLGETEPGLNRLIRTAYAMLGLINFFTVGEDECRAWTVHSGTKAPKAAGKIHSDIERGFIRAEIITYDELIKCGSFAAAREKGLLRVEGKEYIIKDGDIAYFRFNV
;
A
#
# COMPACT_ATOMS: atom_id res chain seq x y z
N MET A 1 -18.57 1.64 2.41
CA MET A 1 -17.49 2.62 2.58
C MET A 1 -16.34 2.14 1.70
N SER A 2 -15.92 2.97 0.72
CA SER A 2 -14.72 2.65 -0.06
C SER A 2 -13.56 2.49 0.92
N THR A 3 -12.65 1.54 0.67
CA THR A 3 -11.37 1.47 1.37
C THR A 3 -10.55 2.66 0.88
N ASN A 4 -10.66 3.81 1.56
CA ASN A 4 -9.82 4.98 1.32
C ASN A 4 -8.44 4.77 1.95
N LEU A 5 -7.79 3.64 1.63
CA LEU A 5 -6.45 3.39 2.12
C LEU A 5 -5.48 4.32 1.41
N GLN A 6 -4.60 4.94 2.19
CA GLN A 6 -3.66 5.93 1.73
C GLN A 6 -2.23 5.48 2.00
N ILE A 7 -1.36 5.64 1.01
CA ILE A 7 0.05 5.34 1.08
C ILE A 7 0.80 6.66 1.06
N GLY A 8 1.49 6.99 2.15
CA GLY A 8 2.28 8.21 2.25
C GLY A 8 3.63 8.06 1.55
N ILE A 9 3.94 8.93 0.60
CA ILE A 9 5.26 8.97 -0.04
C ILE A 9 6.17 9.85 0.81
N VAL A 10 7.27 9.27 1.29
CA VAL A 10 8.27 9.95 2.08
C VAL A 10 9.67 9.76 1.50
N GLY A 11 10.61 10.59 1.86
CA GLY A 11 12.01 10.48 1.45
C GLY A 11 12.76 11.78 1.72
N LEU A 12 14.08 11.71 1.72
CA LEU A 12 14.94 12.88 1.83
C LEU A 12 14.74 13.80 0.61
N PRO A 13 15.13 15.06 0.70
CA PRO A 13 15.16 15.94 -0.47
C PRO A 13 16.03 15.38 -1.60
N ASN A 14 15.63 15.64 -2.84
CA ASN A 14 16.37 15.27 -4.06
C ASN A 14 16.57 13.76 -4.31
N VAL A 15 15.68 12.92 -3.75
CA VAL A 15 15.70 11.45 -4.01
C VAL A 15 14.77 11.01 -5.16
N GLY A 16 14.10 11.95 -5.84
CA GLY A 16 13.14 11.67 -6.92
C GLY A 16 11.67 11.54 -6.45
N LYS A 17 11.37 11.91 -5.18
CA LYS A 17 10.03 11.80 -4.61
C LYS A 17 8.96 12.54 -5.42
N SER A 18 9.20 13.81 -5.76
CA SER A 18 8.24 14.63 -6.53
C SER A 18 8.10 14.14 -7.97
N THR A 19 9.17 13.65 -8.58
CA THR A 19 9.17 13.04 -9.91
C THR A 19 8.27 11.81 -9.93
N LEU A 20 8.45 10.91 -8.96
CA LEU A 20 7.63 9.72 -8.81
C LEU A 20 6.16 10.08 -8.56
N PHE A 21 5.88 11.05 -7.67
CA PHE A 21 4.52 11.49 -7.39
C PHE A 21 3.84 12.10 -8.62
N ASN A 22 4.57 12.86 -9.44
CA ASN A 22 4.05 13.40 -10.68
C ASN A 22 3.70 12.29 -11.68
N ALA A 23 4.54 11.26 -11.81
CA ALA A 23 4.25 10.09 -12.64
C ALA A 23 2.97 9.37 -12.16
N ILE A 24 2.83 9.15 -10.85
CA ILE A 24 1.63 8.57 -10.23
C ILE A 24 0.39 9.42 -10.55
N THR A 25 0.49 10.74 -10.39
CA THR A 25 -0.65 11.65 -10.59
C THR A 25 -1.08 11.71 -12.04
N LYS A 26 -0.12 11.66 -12.97
CA LYS A 26 -0.37 11.63 -14.41
C LYS A 26 -1.03 10.32 -14.84
N ALA A 27 -0.48 9.17 -14.41
CA ALA A 27 -1.08 7.86 -14.65
C ALA A 27 -2.51 7.76 -14.05
N GLY A 28 -2.80 8.53 -12.99
CA GLY A 28 -4.11 8.62 -12.36
C GLY A 28 -5.07 9.65 -12.95
N ALA A 29 -4.66 10.43 -13.96
CA ALA A 29 -5.53 11.49 -14.52
C ALA A 29 -6.85 10.94 -15.09
N GLU A 30 -6.85 9.74 -15.64
CA GLU A 30 -8.07 9.06 -16.10
C GLU A 30 -8.96 8.59 -14.93
N ALA A 31 -8.37 8.33 -13.75
CA ALA A 31 -9.10 7.94 -12.56
C ALA A 31 -10.03 9.06 -12.04
N ALA A 32 -9.73 10.32 -12.32
CA ALA A 32 -10.56 11.48 -11.94
C ALA A 32 -11.98 11.44 -12.58
N ASN A 33 -12.17 10.68 -13.66
CA ASN A 33 -13.45 10.50 -14.33
C ASN A 33 -14.39 9.49 -13.62
N PHE A 34 -13.87 8.75 -12.62
CA PHE A 34 -14.69 7.79 -11.89
C PHE A 34 -15.39 8.42 -10.67
N PRO A 35 -16.65 8.04 -10.37
CA PRO A 35 -17.37 8.51 -9.21
C PRO A 35 -16.59 8.23 -7.91
N PHE A 36 -16.54 9.22 -7.01
CA PHE A 36 -15.85 9.18 -5.69
C PHE A 36 -14.34 9.45 -5.70
N CYS A 37 -13.72 9.79 -6.83
CA CYS A 37 -12.36 10.33 -6.87
C CYS A 37 -12.44 11.85 -6.72
N THR A 38 -12.33 12.36 -5.49
CA THR A 38 -12.18 13.80 -5.24
C THR A 38 -10.71 14.18 -5.49
N ILE A 39 -10.49 15.22 -6.27
CA ILE A 39 -9.14 15.78 -6.46
C ILE A 39 -8.80 16.56 -5.20
N GLU A 40 -7.89 16.03 -4.39
CA GLU A 40 -7.33 16.70 -3.22
C GLU A 40 -5.88 17.11 -3.53
N PRO A 41 -5.41 18.28 -3.07
CA PRO A 41 -4.01 18.65 -3.22
C PRO A 41 -3.10 17.57 -2.62
N ASN A 42 -2.02 17.23 -3.31
CA ASN A 42 -1.04 16.23 -2.88
C ASN A 42 -1.59 14.79 -2.74
N VAL A 43 -2.73 14.46 -3.36
CA VAL A 43 -3.28 13.09 -3.42
C VAL A 43 -3.34 12.63 -4.87
N GLY A 44 -2.56 11.61 -5.22
CA GLY A 44 -2.64 10.89 -6.48
C GLY A 44 -3.54 9.65 -6.33
N VAL A 45 -4.58 9.55 -7.15
CA VAL A 45 -5.43 8.35 -7.23
C VAL A 45 -5.04 7.58 -8.47
N VAL A 46 -4.68 6.31 -8.32
CA VAL A 46 -4.17 5.51 -9.43
C VAL A 46 -4.87 4.15 -9.46
N GLU A 47 -5.07 3.65 -10.67
CA GLU A 47 -5.62 2.32 -10.89
C GLU A 47 -4.67 1.24 -10.35
N VAL A 48 -5.23 0.21 -9.71
CA VAL A 48 -4.50 -0.99 -9.35
C VAL A 48 -4.39 -1.87 -10.60
N PRO A 49 -3.17 -2.13 -11.11
CA PRO A 49 -2.98 -2.93 -12.32
C PRO A 49 -3.46 -4.36 -12.13
N ASP A 50 -4.63 -4.68 -12.70
CA ASP A 50 -5.28 -5.99 -12.61
C ASP A 50 -5.95 -6.32 -13.95
N HIS A 51 -5.29 -7.12 -14.79
CA HIS A 51 -5.79 -7.49 -16.13
C HIS A 51 -7.12 -8.23 -16.08
N ARG A 52 -7.44 -8.90 -14.96
CA ARG A 52 -8.63 -9.74 -14.84
C ARG A 52 -9.93 -8.99 -15.08
N ILE A 53 -10.00 -7.71 -14.69
CA ILE A 53 -11.20 -6.89 -14.91
C ILE A 53 -11.45 -6.63 -16.40
N TYR A 54 -10.38 -6.44 -17.17
CA TYR A 54 -10.47 -6.19 -18.62
C TYR A 54 -10.76 -7.46 -19.40
N ASP A 55 -10.21 -8.60 -18.99
CA ASP A 55 -10.55 -9.92 -19.57
C ASP A 55 -12.03 -10.24 -19.35
N LEU A 56 -12.56 -9.99 -18.16
CA LEU A 56 -13.98 -10.12 -17.85
C LEU A 56 -14.83 -9.17 -18.70
N ALA A 57 -14.41 -7.92 -18.85
CA ALA A 57 -15.11 -6.96 -19.70
C ALA A 57 -15.11 -7.38 -21.17
N GLY A 58 -14.03 -8.00 -21.66
CA GLY A 58 -13.96 -8.55 -23.02
C GLY A 58 -14.95 -9.67 -23.29
N ILE A 59 -15.26 -10.51 -22.29
CA ILE A 59 -16.24 -11.60 -22.40
C ILE A 59 -17.68 -11.09 -22.27
N PHE A 60 -17.94 -10.20 -21.32
CA PHE A 60 -19.32 -9.82 -20.95
C PHE A 60 -19.80 -8.54 -21.59
N ASN A 61 -18.92 -7.76 -22.26
CA ASN A 61 -19.21 -6.50 -22.94
C ASN A 61 -20.10 -5.54 -22.10
N PRO A 62 -19.69 -5.18 -20.86
CA PRO A 62 -20.48 -4.31 -20.02
C PRO A 62 -20.50 -2.89 -20.58
N LYS A 63 -21.51 -2.10 -20.20
CA LYS A 63 -21.56 -0.68 -20.54
C LYS A 63 -20.44 0.12 -19.87
N LYS A 64 -19.94 -0.37 -18.72
CA LYS A 64 -18.90 0.25 -17.94
C LYS A 64 -17.97 -0.76 -17.31
N THR A 65 -16.66 -0.45 -17.32
CA THR A 65 -15.62 -1.20 -16.59
C THR A 65 -15.04 -0.31 -15.51
N THR A 66 -15.03 -0.78 -14.26
CA THR A 66 -14.54 0.00 -13.11
C THR A 66 -13.46 -0.80 -12.39
N PRO A 67 -12.18 -0.47 -12.57
CA PRO A 67 -11.07 -1.12 -11.86
C PRO A 67 -11.01 -0.73 -10.38
N ALA A 68 -10.12 -1.35 -9.62
CA ALA A 68 -9.79 -0.94 -8.28
C ALA A 68 -8.80 0.25 -8.30
N PHE A 69 -8.88 1.11 -7.28
CA PHE A 69 -8.01 2.28 -7.15
C PHE A 69 -7.32 2.28 -5.79
N THR A 70 -6.11 2.86 -5.75
CA THR A 70 -5.39 3.16 -4.52
C THR A 70 -4.98 4.64 -4.50
N ARG A 71 -4.62 5.16 -3.31
CA ARG A 71 -4.27 6.56 -3.12
C ARG A 71 -2.85 6.68 -2.61
N PHE A 72 -2.08 7.54 -3.27
CA PHE A 72 -0.77 7.98 -2.81
C PHE A 72 -0.85 9.44 -2.37
N VAL A 73 -0.22 9.75 -1.25
CA VAL A 73 -0.19 11.11 -0.68
C VAL A 73 1.24 11.58 -0.67
N ASP A 74 1.54 12.70 -1.36
CA ASP A 74 2.85 13.32 -1.25
C ASP A 74 2.95 14.03 0.10
N ILE A 75 3.81 13.50 0.94
CA ILE A 75 4.10 14.08 2.25
C ILE A 75 5.37 14.89 2.11
N ALA A 76 5.25 16.21 2.32
CA ALA A 76 6.37 17.15 2.19
C ALA A 76 7.62 16.64 2.92
N GLY A 77 8.78 16.78 2.25
CA GLY A 77 10.02 16.10 2.64
C GLY A 77 10.44 16.33 4.09
N LEU A 78 10.92 15.26 4.73
CA LEU A 78 11.52 15.30 6.04
C LEU A 78 12.92 15.94 5.94
N VAL A 79 13.19 16.88 6.84
CA VAL A 79 14.54 17.37 7.10
C VAL A 79 14.98 16.79 8.46
N ALA A 80 16.22 16.39 8.58
CA ALA A 80 16.77 15.89 9.85
C ALA A 80 16.44 16.88 11.00
N GLY A 81 15.94 16.36 12.15
CA GLY A 81 15.51 17.18 13.28
C GLY A 81 14.02 17.56 13.28
N ALA A 82 13.22 16.99 12.38
CA ALA A 82 11.78 17.26 12.30
C ALA A 82 11.01 16.88 13.57
N SER A 83 11.48 15.88 14.31
CA SER A 83 10.89 15.45 15.59
C SER A 83 11.15 16.44 16.74
N LYS A 84 12.16 17.31 16.60
CA LYS A 84 12.53 18.32 17.62
C LYS A 84 12.11 19.74 17.26
N GLY A 85 11.61 19.96 16.03
CA GLY A 85 11.28 21.28 15.49
C GLY A 85 9.82 21.69 15.75
N GLU A 86 9.61 22.96 16.06
CA GLU A 86 8.28 23.57 16.04
C GLU A 86 7.85 23.79 14.58
N GLY A 87 6.64 23.33 14.21
CA GLY A 87 6.00 23.64 12.93
C GLY A 87 6.01 22.52 11.88
N LEU A 88 6.84 22.62 10.83
CA LEU A 88 6.77 21.74 9.65
C LEU A 88 7.03 20.25 9.95
N GLY A 89 7.92 19.92 10.89
CA GLY A 89 8.19 18.53 11.27
C GLY A 89 7.00 17.84 11.93
N ASN A 90 6.27 18.55 12.79
CA ASN A 90 5.08 18.01 13.43
C ASN A 90 3.94 17.81 12.42
N GLN A 91 3.81 18.67 11.41
CA GLN A 91 2.83 18.48 10.31
C GLN A 91 3.17 17.25 9.47
N PHE A 92 4.45 17.06 9.12
CA PHE A 92 4.93 15.87 8.43
C PHE A 92 4.54 14.58 9.18
N LEU A 93 4.86 14.50 10.47
CA LEU A 93 4.54 13.33 11.31
C LEU A 93 3.02 13.11 11.44
N SER A 94 2.23 14.20 11.50
CA SER A 94 0.77 14.13 11.53
C SER A 94 0.23 13.52 10.23
N HIS A 95 0.71 13.98 9.08
CA HIS A 95 0.28 13.44 7.78
C HIS A 95 0.63 11.96 7.63
N ILE A 96 1.84 11.53 8.07
CA ILE A 96 2.18 10.10 8.07
C ILE A 96 1.24 9.30 8.99
N ARG A 97 0.84 9.84 10.15
CA ARG A 97 -0.09 9.15 11.05
C ARG A 97 -1.44 8.86 10.41
N GLU A 98 -1.87 9.70 9.48
CA GLU A 98 -3.14 9.56 8.75
C GLU A 98 -3.09 8.52 7.63
N THR A 99 -1.91 8.13 7.15
CA THR A 99 -1.74 7.10 6.11
C THR A 99 -1.78 5.69 6.68
N ASP A 100 -2.06 4.70 5.83
CA ASP A 100 -2.12 3.28 6.21
C ASP A 100 -0.77 2.56 6.01
N ALA A 101 0.05 3.06 5.08
CA ALA A 101 1.39 2.55 4.79
C ALA A 101 2.30 3.69 4.33
N ILE A 102 3.59 3.41 4.27
CA ILE A 102 4.64 4.34 3.86
C ILE A 102 5.36 3.80 2.62
N ALA A 103 5.42 4.59 1.55
CA ALA A 103 6.31 4.39 0.42
C ALA A 103 7.55 5.29 0.62
N HIS A 104 8.66 4.70 1.04
CA HIS A 104 9.90 5.42 1.32
C HIS A 104 10.81 5.41 0.10
N VAL A 105 10.90 6.55 -0.58
CA VAL A 105 11.76 6.74 -1.76
C VAL A 105 13.20 6.93 -1.30
N VAL A 106 14.08 6.07 -1.83
CA VAL A 106 15.51 6.02 -1.50
C VAL A 106 16.31 6.17 -2.79
N ARG A 107 17.26 7.09 -2.81
CA ARG A 107 18.12 7.32 -3.98
C ARG A 107 19.19 6.23 -4.08
N CYS A 108 19.19 5.51 -5.20
CA CYS A 108 20.12 4.44 -5.54
C CYS A 108 20.87 4.72 -6.86
N PHE A 109 21.05 5.97 -7.25
CA PHE A 109 21.79 6.39 -8.45
C PHE A 109 22.71 7.55 -8.15
N ASP A 110 23.77 7.66 -8.91
CA ASP A 110 24.70 8.78 -8.85
C ASP A 110 24.41 9.78 -9.98
N ASP A 111 24.39 11.07 -9.66
CA ASP A 111 24.21 12.16 -10.63
C ASP A 111 24.90 13.41 -10.06
N GLU A 112 25.91 13.89 -10.80
CA GLU A 112 26.71 15.05 -10.41
C GLU A 112 25.90 16.36 -10.38
N ASN A 113 24.79 16.43 -11.12
CA ASN A 113 23.92 17.59 -11.18
C ASN A 113 22.92 17.68 -10.03
N ILE A 114 22.71 16.58 -9.31
CA ILE A 114 21.76 16.49 -8.21
C ILE A 114 22.51 16.44 -6.88
N THR A 115 22.55 17.55 -6.16
CA THR A 115 23.21 17.63 -4.85
C THR A 115 22.55 16.71 -3.85
N HIS A 116 23.37 15.86 -3.18
CA HIS A 116 22.92 15.07 -2.03
C HIS A 116 23.15 15.84 -0.74
N ILE A 117 22.13 15.93 0.13
CA ILE A 117 22.18 16.73 1.37
C ILE A 117 23.28 16.23 2.32
N GLU A 118 23.50 14.92 2.38
CA GLU A 118 24.45 14.26 3.30
C GLU A 118 25.82 14.00 2.64
N GLY A 119 26.15 14.64 1.54
CA GLY A 119 27.49 14.61 0.94
C GLY A 119 27.89 13.29 0.28
N GLY A 120 26.99 12.59 -0.39
CA GLY A 120 27.25 11.36 -1.14
C GLY A 120 26.12 10.33 -1.02
N ILE A 121 26.07 9.40 -1.97
CA ILE A 121 25.01 8.38 -2.02
C ILE A 121 25.29 7.28 -0.98
N ASN A 122 24.37 7.11 -0.07
CA ASN A 122 24.37 6.00 0.90
C ASN A 122 22.94 5.64 1.28
N PRO A 123 22.30 4.73 0.55
CA PRO A 123 20.90 4.37 0.75
C PRO A 123 20.58 3.90 2.19
N VAL A 124 21.48 3.10 2.77
CA VAL A 124 21.28 2.56 4.14
C VAL A 124 21.28 3.68 5.19
N ARG A 125 22.21 4.64 5.08
CA ARG A 125 22.21 5.84 5.93
C ARG A 125 20.92 6.64 5.76
N ASP A 126 20.49 6.85 4.51
CA ASP A 126 19.33 7.67 4.19
C ASP A 126 18.02 7.03 4.71
N MET A 127 17.90 5.70 4.60
CA MET A 127 16.83 4.93 5.26
C MET A 127 16.87 5.11 6.78
N GLY A 128 18.08 5.04 7.38
CA GLY A 128 18.28 5.20 8.81
C GLY A 128 17.89 6.58 9.33
N ILE A 129 18.14 7.65 8.59
CA ILE A 129 17.77 9.03 8.97
C ILE A 129 16.25 9.13 9.14
N ILE A 130 15.48 8.68 8.13
CA ILE A 130 14.01 8.70 8.19
C ILE A 130 13.51 7.81 9.34
N ASN A 131 14.01 6.57 9.43
CA ASN A 131 13.61 5.65 10.49
C ASN A 131 13.86 6.24 11.90
N THR A 132 15.00 6.92 12.11
CA THR A 132 15.33 7.57 13.38
C THR A 132 14.31 8.64 13.74
N GLU A 133 13.91 9.50 12.80
CA GLU A 133 12.90 10.54 13.05
C GLU A 133 11.54 9.94 13.40
N LEU A 134 11.13 8.86 12.69
CA LEU A 134 9.89 8.15 13.00
C LEU A 134 9.94 7.48 14.39
N CYS A 135 11.09 6.87 14.74
CA CYS A 135 11.30 6.28 16.07
C CYS A 135 11.22 7.31 17.18
N LEU A 136 11.84 8.48 17.00
CA LEU A 136 11.80 9.57 17.99
C LEU A 136 10.37 10.08 18.23
N ALA A 137 9.56 10.18 17.15
CA ALA A 137 8.16 10.59 17.25
C ALA A 137 7.30 9.59 18.03
N ASP A 138 7.54 8.29 17.82
CA ASP A 138 6.80 7.25 18.53
C ASP A 138 7.30 7.04 19.95
N LEU A 139 8.61 7.22 20.18
CA LEU A 139 9.24 7.06 21.48
C LEU A 139 8.57 7.93 22.55
N GLU A 140 8.24 9.18 22.21
CA GLU A 140 7.53 10.10 23.12
C GLU A 140 6.15 9.56 23.52
N SER A 141 5.40 9.04 22.54
CA SER A 141 4.06 8.50 22.77
C SER A 141 4.10 7.22 23.62
N VAL A 142 5.05 6.32 23.31
CA VAL A 142 5.25 5.07 24.02
C VAL A 142 5.71 5.32 25.44
N ASP A 143 6.67 6.25 25.66
CA ASP A 143 7.18 6.54 27.00
C ASP A 143 6.10 7.12 27.93
N LYS A 144 5.30 8.06 27.44
CA LYS A 144 4.14 8.59 28.19
C LYS A 144 3.20 7.47 28.64
N LYS A 145 2.89 6.53 27.74
CA LYS A 145 2.00 5.39 28.05
C LYS A 145 2.67 4.40 29.01
N ARG A 146 3.93 4.05 28.76
CA ARG A 146 4.74 3.16 29.60
C ARG A 146 4.81 3.65 31.05
N VAL A 147 5.18 4.93 31.27
CA VAL A 147 5.28 5.52 32.61
C VAL A 147 3.93 5.51 33.33
N LYS A 148 2.84 5.85 32.65
CA LYS A 148 1.48 5.77 33.22
C LYS A 148 1.11 4.34 33.60
N THR A 149 1.37 3.38 32.70
CA THR A 149 1.06 1.96 32.93
C THR A 149 1.90 1.37 34.06
N ALA A 150 3.19 1.75 34.19
CA ALA A 150 4.06 1.31 35.27
C ALA A 150 3.52 1.74 36.66
N LYS A 151 3.01 2.98 36.79
CA LYS A 151 2.38 3.44 38.05
C LYS A 151 1.15 2.61 38.41
N LEU A 152 0.32 2.26 37.42
CA LEU A 152 -0.87 1.42 37.63
C LEU A 152 -0.48 -0.03 38.00
N ALA A 153 0.56 -0.58 37.38
CA ALA A 153 1.10 -1.89 37.69
C ALA A 153 1.65 -1.96 39.13
N GLN A 154 2.36 -0.90 39.58
CA GLN A 154 2.82 -0.76 40.96
C GLN A 154 1.66 -0.65 41.96
N ALA A 155 0.56 -0.02 41.59
CA ALA A 155 -0.67 0.02 42.37
C ALA A 155 -1.44 -1.32 42.41
N GLY A 156 -0.94 -2.36 41.74
CA GLY A 156 -1.49 -3.71 41.81
C GLY A 156 -2.51 -4.03 40.72
N ILE A 157 -2.76 -3.15 39.72
CA ILE A 157 -3.72 -3.36 38.66
C ILE A 157 -3.21 -4.46 37.72
N LYS A 158 -3.95 -5.58 37.64
CA LYS A 158 -3.54 -6.80 36.90
C LYS A 158 -3.37 -6.54 35.41
N GLU A 159 -4.31 -5.82 34.79
CA GLU A 159 -4.31 -5.49 33.37
C GLU A 159 -3.05 -4.63 33.01
N ALA A 160 -2.68 -3.69 33.87
CA ALA A 160 -1.48 -2.88 33.69
C ALA A 160 -0.20 -3.73 33.77
N LYS A 161 -0.15 -4.71 34.68
CA LYS A 161 0.98 -5.64 34.80
C LYS A 161 1.13 -6.51 33.56
N ALA A 162 0.02 -6.92 32.94
CA ALA A 162 0.03 -7.76 31.75
C ALA A 162 0.55 -7.00 30.51
N VAL A 163 0.19 -5.72 30.32
CA VAL A 163 0.55 -4.97 29.11
C VAL A 163 1.85 -4.17 29.24
N LEU A 164 2.36 -3.92 30.44
CA LEU A 164 3.60 -3.15 30.65
C LEU A 164 4.81 -3.71 29.88
N PRO A 165 5.07 -5.04 29.87
CA PRO A 165 6.21 -5.59 29.13
C PRO A 165 6.16 -5.30 27.62
N ILE A 166 4.96 -5.17 27.04
CA ILE A 166 4.78 -4.85 25.62
C ILE A 166 5.32 -3.42 25.36
N TYR A 167 4.91 -2.44 26.17
CA TYR A 167 5.40 -1.08 26.05
C TYR A 167 6.92 -0.97 26.32
N GLU A 168 7.47 -1.77 27.25
CA GLU A 168 8.91 -1.79 27.52
C GLU A 168 9.71 -2.33 26.34
N ARG A 169 9.26 -3.42 25.69
CA ARG A 169 9.90 -3.96 24.49
C ARG A 169 9.91 -2.94 23.34
N VAL A 170 8.75 -2.32 23.08
CA VAL A 170 8.62 -1.30 22.02
C VAL A 170 9.48 -0.09 22.34
N PHE A 171 9.47 0.40 23.58
CA PHE A 171 10.30 1.53 24.03
C PHE A 171 11.79 1.26 23.79
N GLN A 172 12.28 0.06 24.13
CA GLN A 172 13.68 -0.29 23.99
C GLN A 172 14.14 -0.24 22.53
N VAL A 173 13.42 -0.87 21.59
CA VAL A 173 13.83 -0.86 20.17
C VAL A 173 13.77 0.56 19.58
N LEU A 174 12.77 1.36 19.97
CA LEU A 174 12.67 2.74 19.52
C LEU A 174 13.83 3.62 20.05
N GLN A 175 14.31 3.38 21.26
CA GLN A 175 15.51 4.06 21.81
C GLN A 175 16.78 3.75 21.00
N GLU A 176 16.87 2.56 20.43
CA GLU A 176 17.98 2.13 19.56
C GLU A 176 17.82 2.65 18.12
N GLY A 177 16.75 3.39 17.82
CA GLY A 177 16.44 3.87 16.46
C GLY A 177 15.91 2.76 15.55
N ILE A 178 15.46 1.65 16.11
CA ILE A 178 14.92 0.50 15.38
C ILE A 178 13.39 0.61 15.35
N PRO A 179 12.75 0.57 14.16
CA PRO A 179 11.31 0.68 14.04
C PRO A 179 10.56 -0.48 14.71
N ALA A 180 9.43 -0.19 15.36
CA ALA A 180 8.64 -1.20 16.10
C ALA A 180 8.13 -2.36 15.20
N ARG A 181 8.01 -2.18 13.88
CA ARG A 181 7.65 -3.22 12.90
C ARG A 181 8.64 -4.39 12.82
N THR A 182 9.87 -4.20 13.34
CA THR A 182 10.89 -5.28 13.39
C THR A 182 10.64 -6.28 14.51
N LEU A 183 9.79 -5.93 15.48
CA LEU A 183 9.40 -6.84 16.56
C LEU A 183 8.41 -7.88 16.05
N ASP A 184 8.62 -9.12 16.47
CA ASP A 184 7.61 -10.16 16.34
C ASP A 184 6.56 -9.96 17.44
N LEU A 185 5.41 -9.40 17.07
CA LEU A 185 4.30 -9.05 17.96
C LEU A 185 3.09 -9.93 17.64
N ALA A 186 2.53 -10.55 18.67
CA ALA A 186 1.30 -11.31 18.58
C ALA A 186 0.08 -10.38 18.33
N GLU A 187 -1.03 -10.94 17.83
CA GLU A 187 -2.23 -10.15 17.51
C GLU A 187 -2.80 -9.40 18.72
N ASP A 188 -2.76 -9.99 19.91
CA ASP A 188 -3.18 -9.37 21.15
C ASP A 188 -2.24 -8.24 21.59
N GLU A 189 -0.93 -8.37 21.36
CA GLU A 189 0.04 -7.29 21.61
C GLU A 189 -0.17 -6.12 20.63
N LEU A 190 -0.42 -6.41 19.35
CA LEU A 190 -0.76 -5.39 18.35
C LEU A 190 -2.07 -4.66 18.72
N ALA A 191 -3.07 -5.38 19.26
CA ALA A 191 -4.32 -4.80 19.74
C ALA A 191 -4.08 -3.80 20.89
N VAL A 192 -3.15 -4.09 21.81
CA VAL A 192 -2.74 -3.18 22.90
C VAL A 192 -2.08 -1.91 22.35
N LEU A 193 -1.24 -2.03 21.31
CA LEU A 193 -0.50 -0.91 20.72
C LEU A 193 -1.37 -0.04 19.79
N LYS A 194 -2.51 -0.55 19.33
CA LYS A 194 -3.38 0.12 18.35
C LYS A 194 -3.80 1.53 18.79
N GLU A 195 -4.06 1.75 20.08
CA GLU A 195 -4.45 3.06 20.61
C GLU A 195 -3.36 4.15 20.44
N LEU A 196 -2.08 3.75 20.32
CA LEU A 196 -0.96 4.68 20.17
C LEU A 196 -0.77 5.13 18.72
N ASN A 197 -1.39 4.45 17.76
CA ASN A 197 -1.25 4.73 16.33
C ASN A 197 0.22 4.98 15.93
N LEU A 198 1.10 4.03 16.27
CA LEU A 198 2.53 4.15 16.05
C LEU A 198 2.84 4.17 14.55
N ILE A 199 3.64 5.16 14.14
CA ILE A 199 4.09 5.30 12.75
C ILE A 199 5.04 4.16 12.40
N THR A 200 5.89 3.77 13.34
CA THR A 200 6.90 2.72 13.14
C THR A 200 6.33 1.31 13.08
N LEU A 201 5.04 1.10 13.38
CA LEU A 201 4.30 -0.15 13.15
C LEU A 201 3.68 -0.23 11.75
N LYS A 202 3.57 0.90 11.03
CA LYS A 202 3.00 0.89 9.68
C LYS A 202 3.86 0.07 8.73
N PRO A 203 3.24 -0.65 7.77
CA PRO A 203 3.97 -1.30 6.68
C PRO A 203 4.78 -0.27 5.88
N VAL A 204 6.00 -0.63 5.51
CA VAL A 204 6.89 0.21 4.70
C VAL A 204 7.27 -0.52 3.42
N LEU A 205 7.14 0.19 2.30
CA LEU A 205 7.67 -0.18 1.00
C LEU A 205 8.82 0.75 0.66
N TYR A 206 10.03 0.22 0.57
CA TYR A 206 11.16 0.98 0.07
C TYR A 206 11.12 1.04 -1.45
N VAL A 207 11.02 2.25 -2.00
CA VAL A 207 11.08 2.52 -3.44
C VAL A 207 12.52 2.92 -3.76
N LEU A 208 13.28 1.98 -4.33
CA LEU A 208 14.68 2.15 -4.64
C LEU A 208 14.79 2.84 -6.01
N ASN A 209 14.97 4.17 -5.99
CA ASN A 209 15.03 4.98 -7.20
C ASN A 209 16.40 4.84 -7.87
N THR A 210 16.41 4.22 -9.07
CA THR A 210 17.60 3.90 -9.87
C THR A 210 17.75 4.83 -11.07
N ALA A 211 18.93 4.86 -11.69
CA ALA A 211 19.13 5.45 -12.99
C ALA A 211 18.47 4.60 -14.09
N GLU A 212 18.36 5.17 -15.29
CA GLU A 212 17.86 4.48 -16.49
C GLU A 212 18.67 3.24 -16.83
N ASP A 213 20.00 3.35 -16.84
CA ASP A 213 20.92 2.25 -17.18
C ASP A 213 20.77 1.01 -16.28
N ASP A 214 20.25 1.18 -15.07
CA ASP A 214 20.09 0.09 -14.09
C ASP A 214 18.70 -0.61 -14.21
N ILE A 215 17.80 -0.13 -15.07
CA ILE A 215 16.39 -0.56 -15.05
C ILE A 215 16.23 -2.04 -15.44
N ALA A 216 17.01 -2.50 -16.42
CA ALA A 216 16.95 -3.89 -16.90
C ALA A 216 17.48 -4.89 -15.85
N ASN A 217 18.47 -4.49 -15.05
CA ASN A 217 19.11 -5.35 -14.04
C ASN A 217 19.40 -4.56 -12.75
N PRO A 218 18.39 -4.07 -12.03
CA PRO A 218 18.59 -3.19 -10.88
C PRO A 218 19.37 -3.86 -9.73
N ILE A 219 19.39 -5.19 -9.68
CA ILE A 219 20.14 -5.97 -8.67
C ILE A 219 21.66 -5.89 -8.87
N ASP A 220 22.14 -5.54 -10.06
CA ASP A 220 23.58 -5.37 -10.29
C ASP A 220 24.12 -4.06 -9.68
N ASN A 221 23.23 -3.11 -9.37
CA ASN A 221 23.58 -1.87 -8.71
C ASN A 221 23.89 -2.09 -7.22
N PRO A 222 25.10 -1.74 -6.73
CA PRO A 222 25.50 -1.97 -5.33
C PRO A 222 24.67 -1.17 -4.32
N TYR A 223 24.12 -0.01 -4.71
CA TYR A 223 23.23 0.78 -3.86
C TYR A 223 21.89 0.07 -3.66
N VAL A 224 21.34 -0.52 -4.72
CA VAL A 224 20.12 -1.33 -4.65
C VAL A 224 20.34 -2.56 -3.78
N GLN A 225 21.46 -3.29 -3.96
CA GLN A 225 21.78 -4.44 -3.11
C GLN A 225 21.84 -4.08 -1.63
N ALA A 226 22.53 -2.99 -1.29
CA ALA A 226 22.66 -2.54 0.10
C ALA A 226 21.32 -2.15 0.71
N ALA A 227 20.49 -1.39 -0.04
CA ALA A 227 19.17 -0.96 0.40
C ALA A 227 18.19 -2.14 0.54
N ALA A 228 18.20 -3.08 -0.41
CA ALA A 228 17.38 -4.30 -0.37
C ALA A 228 17.72 -5.16 0.86
N ALA A 229 19.00 -5.39 1.10
CA ALA A 229 19.47 -6.14 2.28
C ALA A 229 19.05 -5.46 3.60
N GLN A 230 19.02 -4.12 3.64
CA GLN A 230 18.53 -3.38 4.81
C GLN A 230 17.01 -3.50 4.96
N ALA A 231 16.25 -3.40 3.86
CA ALA A 231 14.80 -3.57 3.87
C ALA A 231 14.39 -4.96 4.40
N GLU A 232 15.09 -6.02 3.97
CA GLU A 232 14.85 -7.39 4.43
C GLU A 232 15.09 -7.56 5.93
N LYS A 233 16.13 -6.93 6.50
CA LYS A 233 16.37 -6.92 7.95
C LYS A 233 15.24 -6.26 8.74
N GLU A 234 14.54 -5.34 8.11
CA GLU A 234 13.41 -4.62 8.72
C GLU A 234 12.05 -5.30 8.46
N ASN A 235 12.03 -6.50 7.85
CA ASN A 235 10.81 -7.17 7.35
C ASN A 235 9.97 -6.27 6.41
N ALA A 236 10.60 -5.33 5.74
CA ALA A 236 9.97 -4.41 4.79
C ALA A 236 10.06 -4.95 3.36
N LYS A 237 9.09 -4.56 2.53
CA LYS A 237 9.15 -4.82 1.09
C LYS A 237 9.96 -3.74 0.40
N TRP A 238 10.49 -4.07 -0.79
CA TRP A 238 11.19 -3.12 -1.62
C TRP A 238 10.89 -3.33 -3.11
N VAL A 239 11.01 -2.29 -3.90
CA VAL A 239 10.81 -2.32 -5.34
C VAL A 239 11.76 -1.32 -6.00
N PRO A 240 12.54 -1.72 -7.04
CA PRO A 240 13.32 -0.79 -7.84
C PRO A 240 12.41 -0.08 -8.85
N VAL A 241 12.62 1.22 -9.02
CA VAL A 241 11.87 2.07 -9.96
C VAL A 241 12.81 3.16 -10.42
N SER A 242 12.81 3.52 -11.70
CA SER A 242 13.40 4.77 -12.16
C SER A 242 12.30 5.83 -12.25
N ALA A 243 12.31 6.78 -11.34
CA ALA A 243 11.29 7.83 -11.30
C ALA A 243 11.30 8.71 -12.57
N GLU A 244 12.45 8.85 -13.22
CA GLU A 244 12.62 9.56 -14.47
C GLU A 244 11.92 8.84 -15.62
N ILE A 245 12.18 7.54 -15.78
CA ILE A 245 11.50 6.69 -16.78
C ILE A 245 9.99 6.65 -16.55
N GLU A 246 9.54 6.51 -15.30
CA GLU A 246 8.10 6.54 -15.00
C GLU A 246 7.45 7.87 -15.40
N GLN A 247 8.15 8.97 -15.21
CA GLN A 247 7.67 10.28 -15.67
C GLN A 247 7.59 10.35 -17.19
N GLU A 248 8.62 9.90 -17.91
CA GLU A 248 8.64 9.86 -19.38
C GLU A 248 7.52 8.96 -19.92
N VAL A 249 7.41 7.73 -19.43
CA VAL A 249 6.34 6.77 -19.79
C VAL A 249 4.95 7.37 -19.59
N SER A 250 4.75 8.13 -18.51
CA SER A 250 3.48 8.79 -18.22
C SER A 250 3.08 9.88 -19.21
N GLU A 251 4.01 10.33 -20.08
CA GLU A 251 3.80 11.35 -21.10
C GLU A 251 3.53 10.78 -22.49
N LEU A 252 3.78 9.47 -22.68
CA LEU A 252 3.63 8.77 -23.94
C LEU A 252 2.24 8.17 -24.13
N GLU A 253 1.81 8.03 -25.37
CA GLU A 253 0.64 7.22 -25.70
C GLU A 253 0.94 5.72 -25.46
N GLU A 254 -0.10 4.93 -25.19
CA GLU A 254 0.04 3.51 -24.77
C GLU A 254 0.95 2.67 -25.68
N GLY A 255 0.84 2.88 -27.00
CA GLY A 255 1.66 2.16 -28.00
C GLY A 255 3.14 2.56 -27.96
N GLU A 256 3.41 3.87 -27.78
CA GLU A 256 4.76 4.41 -27.67
C GLU A 256 5.39 4.01 -26.34
N ALA A 257 4.64 4.07 -25.26
CA ALA A 257 5.08 3.64 -23.93
C ALA A 257 5.52 2.16 -23.92
N LYS A 258 4.74 1.27 -24.56
CA LYS A 258 5.10 -0.15 -24.70
C LYS A 258 6.38 -0.36 -25.50
N ALA A 259 6.56 0.38 -26.59
CA ALA A 259 7.78 0.29 -27.42
C ALA A 259 8.99 0.79 -26.63
N PHE A 260 8.87 1.92 -25.98
CA PHE A 260 9.92 2.52 -25.15
C PHE A 260 10.38 1.59 -24.01
N LEU A 261 9.43 1.01 -23.26
CA LEU A 261 9.76 0.06 -22.21
C LEU A 261 10.42 -1.21 -22.76
N ALA A 262 9.98 -1.71 -23.91
CA ALA A 262 10.57 -2.89 -24.55
C ALA A 262 12.04 -2.61 -24.97
N ASP A 263 12.34 -1.43 -25.46
CA ASP A 263 13.72 -1.01 -25.80
C ASP A 263 14.63 -0.97 -24.55
N LEU A 264 14.07 -0.67 -23.37
CA LEU A 264 14.74 -0.73 -22.06
C LEU A 264 14.79 -2.13 -21.45
N GLY A 265 14.21 -3.14 -22.11
CA GLY A 265 14.14 -4.52 -21.60
C GLY A 265 13.04 -4.76 -20.58
N GLU A 266 12.11 -3.80 -20.40
CA GLU A 266 10.98 -3.90 -19.48
C GLU A 266 9.69 -4.30 -20.20
N THR A 267 8.84 -5.07 -19.52
CA THR A 267 7.53 -5.51 -20.06
C THR A 267 6.37 -4.65 -19.59
N GLU A 268 6.57 -3.88 -18.53
CA GLU A 268 5.57 -3.00 -17.93
C GLU A 268 6.24 -1.85 -17.15
N PRO A 269 5.53 -0.74 -16.88
CA PRO A 269 6.03 0.31 -16.01
C PRO A 269 6.39 -0.21 -14.61
N GLY A 270 7.49 0.27 -14.04
CA GLY A 270 7.89 -0.03 -12.64
C GLY A 270 6.84 0.48 -11.65
N LEU A 271 6.11 1.54 -12.00
CA LEU A 271 4.96 2.04 -11.25
C LEU A 271 3.90 0.95 -11.03
N ASN A 272 3.65 0.09 -12.01
CA ASN A 272 2.71 -1.03 -11.85
C ASN A 272 3.19 -2.01 -10.78
N ARG A 273 4.48 -2.34 -10.77
CA ARG A 273 5.09 -3.19 -9.72
C ARG A 273 4.99 -2.53 -8.34
N LEU A 274 5.24 -1.22 -8.27
CA LEU A 274 5.10 -0.43 -7.04
C LEU A 274 3.67 -0.50 -6.51
N ILE A 275 2.67 -0.21 -7.34
CA ILE A 275 1.27 -0.20 -6.93
C ILE A 275 0.84 -1.59 -6.45
N ARG A 276 1.14 -2.66 -7.21
CA ARG A 276 0.80 -4.02 -6.80
C ARG A 276 1.48 -4.44 -5.50
N THR A 277 2.75 -4.09 -5.31
CA THR A 277 3.49 -4.42 -4.09
C THR A 277 2.91 -3.69 -2.89
N ALA A 278 2.60 -2.40 -3.03
CA ALA A 278 1.97 -1.60 -1.98
C ALA A 278 0.58 -2.13 -1.62
N TYR A 279 -0.20 -2.53 -2.62
CA TYR A 279 -1.53 -3.10 -2.45
C TYR A 279 -1.48 -4.44 -1.70
N ALA A 280 -0.60 -5.34 -2.12
CA ALA A 280 -0.38 -6.62 -1.45
C ALA A 280 0.15 -6.48 -0.02
N MET A 281 1.05 -5.51 0.23
CA MET A 281 1.58 -5.19 1.55
C MET A 281 0.49 -4.76 2.54
N LEU A 282 -0.55 -4.11 2.07
CA LEU A 282 -1.74 -3.75 2.86
C LEU A 282 -2.70 -4.92 3.08
N GLY A 283 -2.37 -6.12 2.59
CA GLY A 283 -3.23 -7.30 2.68
C GLY A 283 -4.53 -7.16 1.89
N LEU A 284 -4.51 -6.37 0.81
CA LEU A 284 -5.68 -6.13 -0.03
C LEU A 284 -5.79 -7.17 -1.13
N ILE A 285 -7.02 -7.53 -1.43
CA ILE A 285 -7.41 -8.43 -2.52
C ILE A 285 -8.58 -7.84 -3.28
N ASN A 286 -8.76 -8.27 -4.53
CA ASN A 286 -9.90 -7.91 -5.35
C ASN A 286 -10.86 -9.09 -5.54
N PHE A 287 -12.15 -8.83 -5.38
CA PHE A 287 -13.20 -9.67 -5.95
C PHE A 287 -13.96 -8.86 -7.01
N PHE A 288 -14.66 -9.54 -7.88
CA PHE A 288 -15.33 -8.92 -9.03
C PHE A 288 -16.84 -9.13 -8.97
N THR A 289 -17.57 -8.13 -9.46
CA THR A 289 -18.97 -8.28 -9.88
C THR A 289 -19.04 -8.07 -11.38
N VAL A 290 -19.81 -8.92 -12.05
CA VAL A 290 -19.96 -8.92 -13.51
C VAL A 290 -21.43 -8.84 -13.85
N GLY A 291 -21.81 -7.84 -14.62
CA GLY A 291 -23.17 -7.59 -15.10
C GLY A 291 -23.16 -6.88 -16.44
N GLU A 292 -24.33 -6.79 -17.09
CA GLU A 292 -24.50 -6.09 -18.38
C GLU A 292 -24.22 -4.59 -18.26
N ASP A 293 -24.52 -3.99 -17.11
CA ASP A 293 -24.31 -2.57 -16.89
C ASP A 293 -22.87 -2.26 -16.44
N GLU A 294 -22.29 -3.08 -15.59
CA GLU A 294 -20.94 -2.83 -15.05
C GLU A 294 -20.20 -4.12 -14.73
N CYS A 295 -18.93 -4.21 -15.16
CA CYS A 295 -17.91 -5.07 -14.58
C CYS A 295 -17.10 -4.22 -13.59
N ARG A 296 -16.97 -4.68 -12.32
CA ARG A 296 -16.30 -3.89 -11.30
C ARG A 296 -15.41 -4.74 -10.39
N ALA A 297 -14.22 -4.22 -10.13
CA ALA A 297 -13.32 -4.74 -9.10
C ALA A 297 -13.62 -4.07 -7.75
N TRP A 298 -13.69 -4.88 -6.69
CA TRP A 298 -13.97 -4.45 -5.33
C TRP A 298 -12.83 -4.83 -4.42
N THR A 299 -12.28 -3.86 -3.73
CA THR A 299 -11.18 -4.03 -2.79
C THR A 299 -11.67 -4.42 -1.40
N VAL A 300 -11.11 -5.48 -0.85
CA VAL A 300 -11.30 -5.91 0.54
C VAL A 300 -9.97 -6.37 1.15
N HIS A 301 -9.89 -6.42 2.48
CA HIS A 301 -8.77 -7.11 3.12
C HIS A 301 -8.90 -8.63 2.98
N SER A 302 -7.78 -9.30 2.82
CA SER A 302 -7.72 -10.77 2.94
C SER A 302 -8.35 -11.20 4.27
N GLY A 303 -9.09 -12.30 4.26
CA GLY A 303 -9.86 -12.75 5.43
C GLY A 303 -11.26 -12.14 5.57
N THR A 304 -11.68 -11.25 4.66
CA THR A 304 -13.01 -10.64 4.71
C THR A 304 -14.10 -11.68 4.39
N LYS A 305 -15.12 -11.78 5.26
CA LYS A 305 -16.29 -12.65 5.05
C LYS A 305 -17.25 -12.08 4.02
N ALA A 306 -17.98 -12.98 3.32
CA ALA A 306 -18.90 -12.61 2.22
C ALA A 306 -19.93 -11.51 2.57
N PRO A 307 -20.57 -11.44 3.74
CA PRO A 307 -21.47 -10.33 4.07
C PRO A 307 -20.76 -8.98 4.13
N LYS A 308 -19.53 -8.92 4.67
CA LYS A 308 -18.74 -7.70 4.74
C LYS A 308 -18.25 -7.25 3.37
N ALA A 309 -17.89 -8.21 2.50
CA ALA A 309 -17.56 -7.93 1.10
C ALA A 309 -18.78 -7.38 0.34
N ALA A 310 -19.95 -7.97 0.53
CA ALA A 310 -21.22 -7.47 -0.02
C ALA A 310 -21.52 -6.02 0.44
N GLY A 311 -21.15 -5.69 1.67
CA GLY A 311 -21.25 -4.33 2.24
C GLY A 311 -20.39 -3.29 1.52
N LYS A 312 -19.36 -3.69 0.80
CA LYS A 312 -18.58 -2.77 -0.07
C LYS A 312 -19.40 -2.29 -1.26
N ILE A 313 -20.31 -3.11 -1.74
CA ILE A 313 -21.22 -2.76 -2.82
C ILE A 313 -22.31 -1.83 -2.29
N HIS A 314 -23.02 -2.26 -1.24
CA HIS A 314 -24.05 -1.46 -0.58
C HIS A 314 -24.35 -2.00 0.83
N SER A 315 -24.63 -1.12 1.78
CA SER A 315 -24.97 -1.49 3.16
C SER A 315 -26.23 -2.37 3.28
N ASP A 316 -27.19 -2.20 2.35
CA ASP A 316 -28.39 -3.01 2.33
C ASP A 316 -28.08 -4.47 1.94
N ILE A 317 -27.13 -4.68 1.03
CA ILE A 317 -26.70 -6.04 0.65
C ILE A 317 -26.04 -6.74 1.84
N GLU A 318 -25.25 -6.01 2.65
CA GLU A 318 -24.68 -6.55 3.88
C GLU A 318 -25.76 -6.96 4.87
N ARG A 319 -26.72 -6.06 5.13
CA ARG A 319 -27.83 -6.29 6.10
C ARG A 319 -28.73 -7.43 5.67
N GLY A 320 -29.10 -7.44 4.39
CA GLY A 320 -30.02 -8.43 3.83
C GLY A 320 -29.35 -9.68 3.29
N PHE A 321 -28.03 -9.89 3.53
CA PHE A 321 -27.28 -10.99 2.95
C PHE A 321 -27.89 -12.37 3.25
N ILE A 322 -28.15 -13.13 2.20
CA ILE A 322 -28.68 -14.50 2.26
C ILE A 322 -27.54 -15.48 1.92
N ARG A 323 -26.95 -15.35 0.74
CA ARG A 323 -25.88 -16.21 0.21
C ARG A 323 -25.13 -15.52 -0.91
N ALA A 324 -23.97 -16.03 -1.26
CA ALA A 324 -23.21 -15.63 -2.44
C ALA A 324 -23.11 -16.78 -3.45
N GLU A 325 -23.26 -16.50 -4.72
CA GLU A 325 -22.91 -17.40 -5.80
C GLU A 325 -21.50 -17.00 -6.24
N ILE A 326 -20.52 -17.90 -6.10
CA ILE A 326 -19.09 -17.64 -6.29
C ILE A 326 -18.52 -18.55 -7.38
N ILE A 327 -17.70 -17.98 -8.25
CA ILE A 327 -16.85 -18.71 -9.19
C ILE A 327 -15.48 -18.01 -9.22
N THR A 328 -14.40 -18.77 -9.40
CA THR A 328 -13.08 -18.15 -9.56
C THR A 328 -12.92 -17.55 -10.95
N TYR A 329 -12.05 -16.53 -11.07
CA TYR A 329 -11.70 -15.91 -12.35
C TYR A 329 -11.28 -16.97 -13.39
N ASP A 330 -10.33 -17.86 -13.03
CA ASP A 330 -9.82 -18.87 -13.96
C ASP A 330 -10.88 -19.84 -14.47
N GLU A 331 -11.82 -20.24 -13.60
CA GLU A 331 -12.93 -21.10 -13.97
C GLU A 331 -13.90 -20.41 -14.93
N LEU A 332 -14.22 -19.15 -14.67
CA LEU A 332 -15.15 -18.39 -15.50
C LEU A 332 -14.55 -18.09 -16.89
N ILE A 333 -13.28 -17.69 -16.97
CA ILE A 333 -12.57 -17.47 -18.25
C ILE A 333 -12.58 -18.74 -19.10
N LYS A 334 -12.27 -19.91 -18.51
CA LYS A 334 -12.31 -21.21 -19.21
C LYS A 334 -13.70 -21.60 -19.67
N CYS A 335 -14.74 -21.14 -18.98
CA CYS A 335 -16.14 -21.44 -19.37
C CYS A 335 -16.69 -20.43 -20.37
N GLY A 336 -16.21 -19.20 -20.41
CA GLY A 336 -16.67 -18.14 -21.29
C GLY A 336 -18.06 -17.56 -20.95
N SER A 337 -18.81 -18.17 -20.02
CA SER A 337 -20.12 -17.67 -19.57
C SER A 337 -20.57 -18.28 -18.25
N PHE A 338 -21.43 -17.58 -17.49
CA PHE A 338 -22.08 -18.12 -16.30
C PHE A 338 -22.99 -19.31 -16.58
N ALA A 339 -23.62 -19.36 -17.76
CA ALA A 339 -24.48 -20.52 -18.17
C ALA A 339 -23.65 -21.80 -18.27
N ALA A 340 -22.53 -21.75 -19.00
CA ALA A 340 -21.62 -22.88 -19.13
C ALA A 340 -20.98 -23.27 -17.78
N ALA A 341 -20.64 -22.29 -16.92
CA ALA A 341 -20.12 -22.57 -15.60
C ALA A 341 -21.16 -23.28 -14.71
N ARG A 342 -22.43 -22.89 -14.79
CA ARG A 342 -23.53 -23.53 -14.05
C ARG A 342 -23.78 -24.96 -14.52
N GLU A 343 -23.77 -25.21 -15.82
CA GLU A 343 -23.91 -26.57 -16.40
C GLU A 343 -22.78 -27.51 -15.94
N LYS A 344 -21.56 -26.97 -15.77
CA LYS A 344 -20.41 -27.71 -15.27
C LYS A 344 -20.36 -27.83 -13.73
N GLY A 345 -21.31 -27.22 -13.02
CA GLY A 345 -21.37 -27.25 -11.56
C GLY A 345 -20.25 -26.47 -10.84
N LEU A 346 -19.62 -25.49 -11.53
CA LEU A 346 -18.51 -24.69 -10.99
C LEU A 346 -18.98 -23.48 -10.20
N LEU A 347 -20.24 -23.07 -10.36
CA LEU A 347 -20.83 -21.99 -9.58
C LEU A 347 -21.21 -22.48 -8.19
N ARG A 348 -20.42 -22.10 -7.19
CA ARG A 348 -20.60 -22.50 -5.78
C ARG A 348 -21.59 -21.58 -5.07
N VAL A 349 -22.34 -22.15 -4.15
CA VAL A 349 -23.24 -21.39 -3.26
C VAL A 349 -22.64 -21.34 -1.87
N GLU A 350 -22.29 -20.15 -1.43
CA GLU A 350 -21.55 -19.92 -0.20
C GLU A 350 -22.36 -19.10 0.82
N GLY A 351 -22.19 -19.44 2.10
CA GLY A 351 -22.89 -18.80 3.23
C GLY A 351 -22.13 -17.64 3.85
N LYS A 352 -22.62 -17.19 5.02
CA LYS A 352 -22.08 -16.01 5.74
C LYS A 352 -20.64 -16.17 6.21
N GLU A 353 -20.18 -17.39 6.43
CA GLU A 353 -18.83 -17.68 6.92
C GLU A 353 -17.78 -17.80 5.82
N TYR A 354 -18.19 -17.74 4.56
CA TYR A 354 -17.27 -17.80 3.43
C TYR A 354 -16.32 -16.60 3.43
N ILE A 355 -15.03 -16.88 3.37
CA ILE A 355 -13.97 -15.88 3.23
C ILE A 355 -13.71 -15.66 1.75
N ILE A 356 -13.91 -14.43 1.30
CA ILE A 356 -13.64 -14.01 -0.09
C ILE A 356 -12.17 -14.20 -0.41
N LYS A 357 -11.91 -14.77 -1.58
CA LYS A 357 -10.57 -14.97 -2.10
C LYS A 357 -10.28 -13.98 -3.22
N ASP A 358 -8.97 -13.73 -3.42
CA ASP A 358 -8.55 -12.90 -4.57
C ASP A 358 -8.94 -13.56 -5.89
N GLY A 359 -9.57 -12.78 -6.78
CA GLY A 359 -10.08 -13.28 -8.05
C GLY A 359 -11.46 -13.95 -7.98
N ASP A 360 -12.13 -13.98 -6.84
CA ASP A 360 -13.52 -14.44 -6.78
C ASP A 360 -14.45 -13.52 -7.59
N ILE A 361 -15.33 -14.11 -8.39
CA ILE A 361 -16.44 -13.40 -9.03
C ILE A 361 -17.69 -13.73 -8.23
N ALA A 362 -18.33 -12.71 -7.66
CA ALA A 362 -19.39 -12.87 -6.68
C ALA A 362 -20.71 -12.27 -7.16
N TYR A 363 -21.80 -13.04 -7.00
CA TYR A 363 -23.16 -12.54 -7.09
C TYR A 363 -23.87 -12.73 -5.75
N PHE A 364 -24.18 -11.62 -5.08
CA PHE A 364 -24.79 -11.64 -3.75
C PHE A 364 -26.31 -11.67 -3.84
N ARG A 365 -26.94 -12.64 -3.18
CA ARG A 365 -28.39 -12.71 -2.99
C ARG A 365 -28.72 -12.12 -1.62
N PHE A 366 -29.64 -11.17 -1.63
CA PHE A 366 -30.06 -10.47 -0.44
C PHE A 366 -31.55 -10.18 -0.45
N ASN A 367 -32.10 -9.89 0.71
CA ASN A 367 -33.47 -9.42 0.89
C ASN A 367 -33.48 -8.29 1.91
N VAL A 368 -34.09 -7.16 1.53
CA VAL A 368 -34.20 -5.95 2.38
C VAL A 368 -35.66 -5.67 2.67
#